data_8da74a800b53896656d720f8f087dd0d
#
_entry.id   8da74a800b53896656d720f8f087dd0d
#
_cell.length_a   1.000
_cell.length_b   1.000
_cell.length_c   1.000
_cell.angle_alpha   90.00
_cell.angle_beta   90.00
_cell.angle_gamma   90.00
#
_symmetry.space_group_name_H-M   'P 1'
#
loop_
_entity.id
_entity.type
_entity.pdbx_description
1 polymer ?
#
loop_
_entity_poly.entity_id
_entity_poly.type
_entity_poly.pdbx_seq_one_letter_code
_entity_poly.pdbx_strand_id
1 'polypeptide(L)'
;MINQLVKGIKEKDAPIVVGLDPMLSYVPEHLVKDAFAAYGETLEGACEAIWQFNKGIIDATYDLIPAVKPQVAMYEQFGVEGMKAFKKTCDYAKSKGLVIIGDIKRGDIGSTSEAYAIGHVGTVKIGEHIYSPFTEDFVTVNPYLGSDGVKPFLKVCKENNKGAFILVKTSSGEFQDREIDGKPLYEIVAEKVAEWGEEVMGEDYSYVGAVVGATYPEMGAALRKIMPKNYILVPGYGAQGGKGKDLAPFFNEDGLGAIVNSSRGIICAYQKDPYKEKFSPVDYADASRQAVLDMKEDLKNAFVK
;
A
#
# COMPACT_ATOMS: atom_id res chain seq x y z
N MET A 1 14.96 3.64 -1.72
CA MET A 1 13.71 2.86 -1.97
C MET A 1 12.81 3.50 -3.01
N ILE A 2 12.60 4.83 -2.97
CA ILE A 2 11.72 5.49 -3.97
C ILE A 2 12.21 5.26 -5.42
N ASN A 3 13.50 5.35 -5.68
CA ASN A 3 14.07 5.08 -7.01
C ASN A 3 13.79 3.63 -7.46
N GLN A 4 13.78 2.66 -6.53
CA GLN A 4 13.43 1.27 -6.84
C GLN A 4 11.94 1.14 -7.22
N LEU A 5 11.03 1.84 -6.50
CA LEU A 5 9.61 1.87 -6.84
C LEU A 5 9.39 2.47 -8.23
N VAL A 6 10.01 3.62 -8.51
CA VAL A 6 9.93 4.30 -9.83
C VAL A 6 10.46 3.39 -10.94
N LYS A 7 11.61 2.75 -10.72
CA LYS A 7 12.18 1.79 -11.66
C LYS A 7 11.22 0.63 -11.94
N GLY A 8 10.64 0.04 -10.90
CA GLY A 8 9.68 -1.05 -11.04
C GLY A 8 8.41 -0.64 -11.80
N ILE A 9 7.91 0.59 -11.58
CA ILE A 9 6.78 1.14 -12.34
C ILE A 9 7.13 1.25 -13.83
N LYS A 10 8.30 1.80 -14.15
CA LYS A 10 8.76 1.95 -15.54
C LYS A 10 8.98 0.61 -16.23
N GLU A 11 9.66 -0.33 -15.58
CA GLU A 11 9.96 -1.67 -16.14
C GLU A 11 8.70 -2.49 -16.42
N LYS A 12 7.70 -2.37 -15.53
CA LYS A 12 6.44 -3.12 -15.66
C LYS A 12 5.36 -2.35 -16.41
N ASP A 13 5.62 -1.08 -16.75
CA ASP A 13 4.64 -0.16 -17.36
C ASP A 13 3.30 -0.22 -16.58
N ALA A 14 3.37 -0.15 -15.25
CA ALA A 14 2.24 -0.37 -14.36
C ALA A 14 2.39 0.39 -13.04
N PRO A 15 1.73 1.55 -12.85
CA PRO A 15 1.70 2.25 -11.57
C PRO A 15 0.66 1.64 -10.63
N ILE A 16 0.74 0.32 -10.41
CA ILE A 16 -0.26 -0.48 -9.69
C ILE A 16 0.35 -1.08 -8.44
N VAL A 17 -0.36 -0.99 -7.33
CA VAL A 17 -0.07 -1.76 -6.12
C VAL A 17 -1.27 -2.64 -5.77
N VAL A 18 -1.02 -3.94 -5.59
CA VAL A 18 -2.05 -4.88 -5.14
C VAL A 18 -2.18 -4.81 -3.63
N GLY A 19 -3.36 -4.40 -3.16
CA GLY A 19 -3.68 -4.42 -1.74
C GLY A 19 -3.95 -5.84 -1.26
N LEU A 20 -3.16 -6.32 -0.30
CA LEU A 20 -3.35 -7.60 0.37
C LEU A 20 -4.09 -7.36 1.70
N ASP A 21 -5.41 -7.20 1.57
CA ASP A 21 -6.34 -6.92 2.69
C ASP A 21 -7.23 -8.18 2.90
N PRO A 22 -6.66 -9.35 3.26
CA PRO A 22 -7.41 -10.59 3.28
C PRO A 22 -8.39 -10.65 4.45
N MET A 23 -9.62 -11.06 4.15
CA MET A 23 -10.55 -11.59 5.15
C MET A 23 -10.68 -13.09 4.93
N LEU A 24 -10.92 -13.88 5.99
CA LEU A 24 -11.07 -15.33 5.83
C LEU A 24 -12.21 -15.70 4.85
N SER A 25 -13.27 -14.86 4.81
CA SER A 25 -14.38 -14.99 3.85
C SER A 25 -14.01 -14.72 2.38
N TYR A 26 -12.82 -14.16 2.13
CA TYR A 26 -12.30 -13.95 0.78
C TYR A 26 -11.43 -15.10 0.30
N VAL A 27 -11.04 -15.99 1.22
CA VAL A 27 -10.20 -17.14 0.90
C VAL A 27 -11.05 -18.25 0.29
N PRO A 28 -10.66 -18.83 -0.86
CA PRO A 28 -11.37 -19.95 -1.44
C PRO A 28 -11.50 -21.14 -0.48
N GLU A 29 -12.64 -21.79 -0.50
CA GLU A 29 -13.01 -22.84 0.46
C GLU A 29 -11.99 -24.00 0.52
N HIS A 30 -11.39 -24.37 -0.61
CA HIS A 30 -10.39 -25.44 -0.66
C HIS A 30 -9.13 -25.07 0.17
N LEU A 31 -8.65 -23.82 0.10
CA LEU A 31 -7.51 -23.38 0.90
C LEU A 31 -7.83 -23.38 2.41
N VAL A 32 -9.06 -22.98 2.76
CA VAL A 32 -9.52 -23.01 4.16
C VAL A 32 -9.59 -24.45 4.66
N LYS A 33 -10.16 -25.38 3.87
CA LYS A 33 -10.25 -26.81 4.23
C LYS A 33 -8.88 -27.43 4.41
N ASP A 34 -7.95 -27.17 3.49
CA ASP A 34 -6.59 -27.71 3.56
C ASP A 34 -5.84 -27.19 4.80
N ALA A 35 -5.94 -25.88 5.08
CA ALA A 35 -5.32 -25.29 6.25
C ALA A 35 -5.95 -25.81 7.56
N PHE A 36 -7.28 -25.96 7.62
CA PHE A 36 -7.97 -26.49 8.81
C PHE A 36 -7.72 -27.99 9.01
N ALA A 37 -7.52 -28.76 7.93
CA ALA A 37 -7.10 -30.15 8.02
C ALA A 37 -5.71 -30.29 8.66
N ALA A 38 -4.80 -29.35 8.38
CA ALA A 38 -3.42 -29.37 8.88
C ALA A 38 -3.26 -28.77 10.28
N TYR A 39 -3.98 -27.68 10.58
CA TYR A 39 -3.77 -26.85 11.76
C TYR A 39 -5.04 -26.73 12.67
N GLY A 40 -6.14 -27.38 12.28
CA GLY A 40 -7.43 -27.27 12.95
C GLY A 40 -8.16 -25.95 12.68
N GLU A 41 -9.37 -25.83 13.18
CA GLU A 41 -10.17 -24.58 13.19
C GLU A 41 -9.67 -23.63 14.29
N THR A 42 -8.46 -23.11 14.09
CA THR A 42 -7.70 -22.27 15.04
C THR A 42 -7.27 -20.97 14.39
N LEU A 43 -6.72 -20.04 15.17
CA LEU A 43 -6.09 -18.83 14.63
C LEU A 43 -4.94 -19.18 13.68
N GLU A 44 -4.16 -20.22 14.00
CA GLU A 44 -3.07 -20.69 13.13
C GLU A 44 -3.59 -21.22 11.81
N GLY A 45 -4.64 -22.07 11.82
CA GLY A 45 -5.26 -22.58 10.58
C GLY A 45 -5.86 -21.47 9.73
N ALA A 46 -6.53 -20.48 10.34
CA ALA A 46 -7.05 -19.32 9.62
C ALA A 46 -5.92 -18.49 8.97
N CYS A 47 -4.83 -18.27 9.69
CA CYS A 47 -3.66 -17.52 9.19
C CYS A 47 -2.89 -18.27 8.11
N GLU A 48 -2.80 -19.60 8.19
CA GLU A 48 -2.23 -20.39 7.09
C GLU A 48 -3.08 -20.30 5.83
N ALA A 49 -4.41 -20.37 5.93
CA ALA A 49 -5.31 -20.17 4.78
C ALA A 49 -5.11 -18.79 4.13
N ILE A 50 -5.04 -17.74 4.95
CA ILE A 50 -4.74 -16.36 4.49
C ILE A 50 -3.37 -16.29 3.81
N TRP A 51 -2.37 -16.92 4.38
CA TRP A 51 -1.03 -16.96 3.80
C TRP A 51 -1.02 -17.65 2.43
N GLN A 52 -1.63 -18.81 2.29
CA GLN A 52 -1.71 -19.52 1.01
C GLN A 52 -2.45 -18.72 -0.06
N PHE A 53 -3.51 -18.04 0.33
CA PHE A 53 -4.25 -17.12 -0.53
C PHE A 53 -3.37 -15.97 -1.04
N ASN A 54 -2.68 -15.27 -0.14
CA ASN A 54 -1.76 -14.20 -0.51
C ASN A 54 -0.62 -14.70 -1.41
N LYS A 55 -0.07 -15.87 -1.08
CA LYS A 55 1.00 -16.50 -1.87
C LYS A 55 0.57 -16.73 -3.31
N GLY A 56 -0.62 -17.31 -3.54
CA GLY A 56 -1.15 -17.52 -4.88
C GLY A 56 -1.34 -16.23 -5.66
N ILE A 57 -1.86 -15.16 -5.01
CA ILE A 57 -2.01 -13.84 -5.64
C ILE A 57 -0.64 -13.25 -6.01
N ILE A 58 0.33 -13.32 -5.11
CA ILE A 58 1.68 -12.81 -5.37
C ILE A 58 2.31 -13.58 -6.55
N ASP A 59 2.24 -14.91 -6.55
CA ASP A 59 2.77 -15.75 -7.63
C ASP A 59 2.13 -15.45 -9.00
N ALA A 60 0.84 -15.10 -9.01
CA ALA A 60 0.12 -14.76 -10.24
C ALA A 60 0.39 -13.34 -10.75
N THR A 61 0.89 -12.42 -9.92
CA THR A 61 0.92 -10.99 -10.26
C THR A 61 2.29 -10.32 -10.17
N TYR A 62 3.29 -10.94 -9.52
CA TYR A 62 4.59 -10.29 -9.25
C TYR A 62 5.33 -9.79 -10.49
N ASP A 63 5.13 -10.43 -11.64
CA ASP A 63 5.72 -10.03 -12.92
C ASP A 63 5.01 -8.83 -13.56
N LEU A 64 3.79 -8.49 -13.11
CA LEU A 64 2.94 -7.42 -13.65
C LEU A 64 2.98 -6.13 -12.84
N ILE A 65 3.30 -6.20 -11.54
CA ILE A 65 3.19 -5.08 -10.60
C ILE A 65 4.52 -4.75 -9.92
N PRO A 66 4.80 -3.48 -9.58
CA PRO A 66 6.02 -3.10 -8.86
C PRO A 66 5.92 -3.32 -7.34
N ALA A 67 4.71 -3.38 -6.78
CA ALA A 67 4.51 -3.35 -5.34
C ALA A 67 3.26 -4.10 -4.87
N VAL A 68 3.28 -4.53 -3.61
CA VAL A 68 2.11 -4.97 -2.85
C VAL A 68 1.94 -4.12 -1.59
N LYS A 69 0.69 -4.05 -1.09
CA LYS A 69 0.35 -3.28 0.10
C LYS A 69 -0.46 -4.14 1.07
N PRO A 70 0.20 -4.90 1.96
CA PRO A 70 -0.49 -5.62 3.02
C PRO A 70 -1.05 -4.65 4.07
N GLN A 71 -2.35 -4.81 4.38
CA GLN A 71 -3.06 -4.04 5.40
C GLN A 71 -2.94 -4.75 6.75
N VAL A 72 -2.16 -4.18 7.67
CA VAL A 72 -1.81 -4.82 8.93
C VAL A 72 -3.02 -5.22 9.78
N ALA A 73 -4.09 -4.42 9.78
CA ALA A 73 -5.29 -4.69 10.57
C ALA A 73 -5.93 -6.05 10.24
N MET A 74 -5.83 -6.49 8.97
CA MET A 74 -6.37 -7.78 8.53
C MET A 74 -5.60 -8.97 9.08
N TYR A 75 -4.42 -8.72 9.62
CA TYR A 75 -3.55 -9.72 10.26
C TYR A 75 -3.58 -9.55 11.78
N GLU A 76 -3.48 -8.33 12.30
CA GLU A 76 -3.52 -8.04 13.74
C GLU A 76 -4.76 -8.60 14.43
N GLN A 77 -5.92 -8.66 13.74
CA GLN A 77 -7.14 -9.25 14.29
C GLN A 77 -6.99 -10.73 14.70
N PHE A 78 -5.97 -11.42 14.18
CA PHE A 78 -5.63 -12.81 14.55
C PHE A 78 -4.47 -12.89 15.56
N GLY A 79 -4.09 -11.76 16.18
CA GLY A 79 -3.02 -11.72 17.18
C GLY A 79 -1.67 -12.13 16.63
N VAL A 80 -0.92 -12.90 17.41
CA VAL A 80 0.45 -13.29 17.07
C VAL A 80 0.52 -14.10 15.78
N GLU A 81 -0.41 -15.01 15.55
CA GLU A 81 -0.45 -15.84 14.33
C GLU A 81 -0.69 -14.99 13.09
N GLY A 82 -1.56 -13.96 13.20
CA GLY A 82 -1.75 -12.99 12.13
C GLY A 82 -0.48 -12.19 11.82
N MET A 83 0.26 -11.76 12.83
CA MET A 83 1.52 -11.03 12.62
C MET A 83 2.61 -11.91 12.02
N LYS A 84 2.63 -13.22 12.32
CA LYS A 84 3.50 -14.19 11.62
C LYS A 84 3.12 -14.29 10.14
N ALA A 85 1.83 -14.38 9.82
CA ALA A 85 1.34 -14.42 8.44
C ALA A 85 1.64 -13.11 7.68
N PHE A 86 1.50 -11.95 8.35
CA PHE A 86 1.90 -10.65 7.79
C PHE A 86 3.38 -10.63 7.41
N LYS A 87 4.26 -10.99 8.35
CA LYS A 87 5.69 -11.04 8.07
C LYS A 87 6.02 -12.02 6.95
N LYS A 88 5.45 -13.22 6.98
CA LYS A 88 5.65 -14.26 5.95
C LYS A 88 5.22 -13.76 4.57
N THR A 89 4.11 -13.01 4.49
CA THR A 89 3.62 -12.38 3.25
C THR A 89 4.59 -11.32 2.74
N CYS A 90 5.08 -10.42 3.62
CA CYS A 90 6.05 -9.39 3.26
C CYS A 90 7.36 -9.99 2.76
N ASP A 91 7.92 -10.96 3.49
CA ASP A 91 9.18 -11.63 3.15
C ASP A 91 9.08 -12.35 1.79
N TYR A 92 7.94 -13.02 1.54
CA TYR A 92 7.71 -13.70 0.28
C TYR A 92 7.58 -12.73 -0.90
N ALA A 93 6.78 -11.70 -0.77
CA ALA A 93 6.66 -10.68 -1.81
C ALA A 93 8.00 -10.00 -2.11
N LYS A 94 8.80 -9.73 -1.08
CA LYS A 94 10.16 -9.19 -1.23
C LYS A 94 11.08 -10.16 -1.98
N SER A 95 10.98 -11.47 -1.73
CA SER A 95 11.75 -12.50 -2.46
C SER A 95 11.42 -12.55 -3.95
N LYS A 96 10.24 -12.06 -4.37
CA LYS A 96 9.81 -11.91 -5.76
C LYS A 96 10.23 -10.56 -6.38
N GLY A 97 10.97 -9.73 -5.64
CA GLY A 97 11.44 -8.42 -6.11
C GLY A 97 10.42 -7.29 -6.00
N LEU A 98 9.32 -7.52 -5.29
CA LEU A 98 8.28 -6.50 -5.08
C LEU A 98 8.68 -5.52 -3.99
N VAL A 99 8.27 -4.26 -4.13
CA VAL A 99 8.29 -3.24 -3.09
C VAL A 99 7.12 -3.48 -2.13
N ILE A 100 7.37 -3.41 -0.83
CA ILE A 100 6.36 -3.64 0.20
C ILE A 100 5.93 -2.30 0.80
N ILE A 101 4.65 -1.96 0.66
CA ILE A 101 4.04 -0.80 1.31
C ILE A 101 3.20 -1.31 2.48
N GLY A 102 3.74 -1.25 3.69
CA GLY A 102 3.00 -1.62 4.91
C GLY A 102 1.90 -0.60 5.20
N ASP A 103 0.64 -1.01 5.06
CA ASP A 103 -0.49 -0.13 5.39
C ASP A 103 -0.82 -0.24 6.87
N ILE A 104 0.00 0.44 7.70
CA ILE A 104 -0.01 0.31 9.17
C ILE A 104 -0.68 1.49 9.88
N LYS A 105 -0.73 2.65 9.25
CA LYS A 105 -1.35 3.89 9.75
C LYS A 105 -0.99 4.22 11.21
N ARG A 106 0.28 4.02 11.58
CA ARG A 106 0.75 4.33 12.94
C ARG A 106 0.83 5.85 13.14
N GLY A 107 0.69 6.28 14.38
CA GLY A 107 0.83 7.65 14.81
C GLY A 107 1.04 7.69 16.31
N ASP A 108 2.19 8.26 16.73
CA ASP A 108 2.58 8.49 18.11
C ASP A 108 3.62 9.62 18.14
N ILE A 109 4.26 9.90 19.25
CA ILE A 109 5.27 10.96 19.39
C ILE A 109 6.61 10.41 19.87
N GLY A 110 7.69 11.15 19.55
CA GLY A 110 9.02 10.93 20.11
C GLY A 110 9.52 9.48 19.98
N SER A 111 10.02 8.94 21.07
CA SER A 111 10.61 7.58 21.12
C SER A 111 9.60 6.47 20.82
N THR A 112 8.30 6.66 21.12
CA THR A 112 7.26 5.68 20.80
C THR A 112 7.05 5.62 19.27
N SER A 113 6.98 6.77 18.61
CA SER A 113 6.91 6.84 17.16
C SER A 113 8.16 6.22 16.50
N GLU A 114 9.36 6.49 17.07
CA GLU A 114 10.62 5.89 16.61
C GLU A 114 10.61 4.35 16.77
N ALA A 115 10.06 3.83 17.88
CA ALA A 115 9.94 2.39 18.09
C ALA A 115 9.03 1.70 17.05
N TYR A 116 7.90 2.33 16.70
CA TYR A 116 7.07 1.86 15.57
C TYR A 116 7.85 1.87 14.25
N ALA A 117 8.56 2.96 13.97
CA ALA A 117 9.36 3.07 12.75
C ALA A 117 10.46 2.00 12.67
N ILE A 118 11.19 1.78 13.76
CA ILE A 118 12.22 0.73 13.86
C ILE A 118 11.63 -0.65 13.59
N GLY A 119 10.48 -0.96 14.19
CA GLY A 119 9.81 -2.25 14.01
C GLY A 119 9.46 -2.56 12.56
N HIS A 120 8.98 -1.55 11.82
CA HIS A 120 8.48 -1.74 10.46
C HIS A 120 9.53 -1.49 9.37
N VAL A 121 10.29 -0.40 9.46
CA VAL A 121 11.21 0.05 8.41
C VAL A 121 12.66 0.22 8.87
N GLY A 122 12.95 -0.15 10.10
CA GLY A 122 14.28 -0.03 10.69
C GLY A 122 14.94 -1.36 11.00
N THR A 123 15.91 -1.30 11.91
CA THR A 123 16.66 -2.45 12.40
C THR A 123 16.82 -2.39 13.91
N VAL A 124 16.89 -3.56 14.55
CA VAL A 124 17.18 -3.72 15.98
C VAL A 124 18.50 -4.43 16.15
N LYS A 125 19.40 -3.84 16.96
CA LYS A 125 20.64 -4.50 17.34
C LYS A 125 20.45 -5.26 18.65
N ILE A 126 20.77 -6.55 18.65
CA ILE A 126 20.73 -7.42 19.83
C ILE A 126 22.10 -8.11 19.94
N GLY A 127 22.90 -7.71 20.92
CA GLY A 127 24.31 -8.14 21.00
C GLY A 127 25.07 -7.65 19.77
N GLU A 128 25.70 -8.57 19.05
CA GLU A 128 26.47 -8.28 17.82
C GLU A 128 25.61 -8.45 16.54
N HIS A 129 24.33 -8.81 16.67
CA HIS A 129 23.46 -9.09 15.52
C HIS A 129 22.49 -7.95 15.24
N ILE A 130 22.21 -7.72 13.95
CA ILE A 130 21.25 -6.73 13.47
C ILE A 130 20.09 -7.48 12.82
N TYR A 131 18.86 -7.13 13.22
CA TYR A 131 17.63 -7.74 12.74
C TYR A 131 16.69 -6.69 12.15
N SER A 132 16.01 -7.03 11.04
CA SER A 132 14.84 -6.29 10.56
C SER A 132 13.60 -7.04 11.02
N PRO A 133 12.85 -6.53 12.01
CA PRO A 133 11.68 -7.24 12.57
C PRO A 133 10.61 -7.50 11.51
N PHE A 134 10.21 -6.45 10.80
CA PHE A 134 9.40 -6.52 9.59
C PHE A 134 10.22 -6.03 8.39
N THR A 135 9.73 -6.24 7.17
CA THR A 135 10.53 -6.04 5.95
C THR A 135 9.91 -5.08 4.97
N GLU A 136 9.02 -4.20 5.44
CA GLU A 136 8.40 -3.18 4.60
C GLU A 136 9.46 -2.20 4.06
N ASP A 137 9.14 -1.63 2.91
CA ASP A 137 9.95 -0.63 2.21
C ASP A 137 9.38 0.78 2.36
N PHE A 138 8.07 0.87 2.45
CA PHE A 138 7.30 2.05 2.82
C PHE A 138 6.26 1.68 3.87
N VAL A 139 5.85 2.68 4.65
CA VAL A 139 4.76 2.54 5.63
C VAL A 139 3.79 3.71 5.54
N THR A 140 2.53 3.51 5.91
CA THR A 140 1.58 4.61 6.05
C THR A 140 1.61 5.17 7.46
N VAL A 141 1.58 6.51 7.58
CA VAL A 141 1.70 7.24 8.86
C VAL A 141 0.55 8.24 9.00
N ASN A 142 -0.05 8.30 10.19
CA ASN A 142 -1.08 9.28 10.54
C ASN A 142 -0.39 10.58 11.01
N PRO A 143 -0.65 11.72 10.36
CA PRO A 143 0.02 12.98 10.66
C PRO A 143 -0.64 13.80 11.79
N TYR A 144 -1.70 13.30 12.42
CA TYR A 144 -2.50 14.09 13.36
C TYR A 144 -1.69 14.74 14.49
N LEU A 145 -0.61 14.09 14.93
CA LEU A 145 0.31 14.61 15.95
C LEU A 145 1.44 15.49 15.37
N GLY A 146 1.36 15.85 14.09
CA GLY A 146 2.31 16.75 13.45
C GLY A 146 3.72 16.20 13.31
N SER A 147 4.71 17.12 13.31
CA SER A 147 6.12 16.79 13.12
C SER A 147 6.67 15.84 14.19
N ASP A 148 6.18 15.93 15.42
CA ASP A 148 6.62 15.07 16.52
C ASP A 148 6.27 13.58 16.27
N GLY A 149 5.20 13.34 15.50
CA GLY A 149 4.81 11.99 15.10
C GLY A 149 5.50 11.53 13.81
N VAL A 150 5.68 12.43 12.85
CA VAL A 150 6.18 12.08 11.51
C VAL A 150 7.70 12.02 11.44
N LYS A 151 8.42 13.00 12.00
CA LYS A 151 9.89 13.08 11.90
C LYS A 151 10.65 11.85 12.44
N PRO A 152 10.23 11.17 13.53
CA PRO A 152 10.86 9.93 13.95
C PRO A 152 10.81 8.82 12.87
N PHE A 153 9.68 8.70 12.14
CA PHE A 153 9.60 7.78 10.99
C PHE A 153 10.57 8.18 9.88
N LEU A 154 10.64 9.47 9.53
CA LEU A 154 11.51 9.95 8.46
C LEU A 154 12.98 9.76 8.77
N LYS A 155 13.38 9.92 10.04
CA LYS A 155 14.75 9.62 10.51
C LYS A 155 15.12 8.16 10.24
N VAL A 156 14.27 7.22 10.70
CA VAL A 156 14.51 5.79 10.52
C VAL A 156 14.46 5.40 9.03
N CYS A 157 13.53 5.98 8.27
CA CYS A 157 13.46 5.77 6.82
C CYS A 157 14.74 6.21 6.11
N LYS A 158 15.29 7.39 6.44
CA LYS A 158 16.51 7.90 5.86
C LYS A 158 17.71 7.00 6.16
N GLU A 159 17.85 6.57 7.41
CA GLU A 159 18.94 5.70 7.87
C GLU A 159 18.92 4.30 7.21
N ASN A 160 17.74 3.82 6.82
CA ASN A 160 17.54 2.47 6.29
C ASN A 160 17.13 2.43 4.80
N ASN A 161 17.21 3.55 4.09
CA ASN A 161 16.78 3.68 2.68
C ASN A 161 15.31 3.20 2.49
N LYS A 162 14.41 3.65 3.36
CA LYS A 162 12.97 3.36 3.37
C LYS A 162 12.18 4.64 3.17
N GLY A 163 10.84 4.54 3.08
CA GLY A 163 9.99 5.70 2.91
C GLY A 163 8.68 5.63 3.70
N ALA A 164 7.92 6.72 3.67
CA ALA A 164 6.62 6.81 4.32
C ALA A 164 5.60 7.52 3.44
N PHE A 165 4.36 7.02 3.45
CA PHE A 165 3.19 7.68 2.88
C PHE A 165 2.35 8.27 4.01
N ILE A 166 2.22 9.57 4.03
CA ILE A 166 1.49 10.32 5.06
C ILE A 166 0.02 10.44 4.64
N LEU A 167 -0.91 10.19 5.57
CA LEU A 167 -2.33 10.37 5.29
C LEU A 167 -2.66 11.84 5.07
N VAL A 168 -3.07 12.22 3.86
CA VAL A 168 -3.44 13.59 3.50
C VAL A 168 -4.96 13.71 3.35
N LYS A 169 -5.55 12.93 2.44
CA LYS A 169 -6.99 12.95 2.20
C LYS A 169 -7.51 11.53 1.95
N THR A 170 -8.51 11.17 2.72
CA THR A 170 -9.22 9.89 2.61
C THR A 170 -10.68 10.14 2.25
N SER A 171 -11.50 9.08 2.15
CA SER A 171 -12.95 9.21 1.97
C SER A 171 -13.67 9.85 3.19
N SER A 172 -12.99 9.93 4.35
CA SER A 172 -13.52 10.54 5.57
C SER A 172 -13.26 12.05 5.56
N GLY A 173 -14.33 12.86 5.51
CA GLY A 173 -14.23 14.33 5.40
C GLY A 173 -14.33 15.08 6.71
N GLU A 174 -14.77 14.45 7.81
CA GLU A 174 -15.18 15.12 9.05
C GLU A 174 -14.15 16.16 9.57
N PHE A 175 -12.88 15.79 9.67
CA PHE A 175 -11.80 16.70 10.06
C PHE A 175 -11.02 17.23 8.86
N GLN A 176 -10.79 16.41 7.86
CA GLN A 176 -9.93 16.75 6.73
C GLN A 176 -10.45 17.91 5.90
N ASP A 177 -11.79 18.10 5.83
CA ASP A 177 -12.46 19.17 5.10
C ASP A 177 -12.70 20.43 5.96
N ARG A 178 -12.30 20.41 7.23
CA ARG A 178 -12.37 21.61 8.09
C ARG A 178 -11.34 22.63 7.63
N GLU A 179 -11.74 23.89 7.63
CA GLU A 179 -10.89 25.01 7.23
C GLU A 179 -10.21 25.64 8.43
N ILE A 180 -8.94 25.97 8.25
CA ILE A 180 -8.14 26.82 9.15
C ILE A 180 -7.68 28.01 8.31
N ASP A 181 -8.10 29.21 8.69
CA ASP A 181 -7.81 30.45 7.96
C ASP A 181 -8.20 30.40 6.46
N GLY A 182 -9.34 29.75 6.17
CA GLY A 182 -9.89 29.60 4.81
C GLY A 182 -9.19 28.53 3.94
N LYS A 183 -8.34 27.68 4.53
CA LYS A 183 -7.67 26.58 3.84
C LYS A 183 -8.09 25.24 4.45
N PRO A 184 -8.52 24.25 3.65
CA PRO A 184 -8.86 22.92 4.16
C PRO A 184 -7.67 22.23 4.84
N LEU A 185 -7.93 21.51 5.92
CA LEU A 185 -6.88 20.83 6.70
C LEU A 185 -6.04 19.88 5.83
N TYR A 186 -6.66 19.17 4.86
CA TYR A 186 -5.91 18.26 3.98
C TYR A 186 -4.88 18.99 3.10
N GLU A 187 -5.12 20.25 2.71
CA GLU A 187 -4.14 21.05 1.97
C GLU A 187 -2.98 21.49 2.87
N ILE A 188 -3.28 21.88 4.12
CA ILE A 188 -2.26 22.21 5.11
C ILE A 188 -1.36 21.00 5.39
N VAL A 189 -1.95 19.81 5.49
CA VAL A 189 -1.18 18.56 5.65
C VAL A 189 -0.35 18.28 4.39
N ALA A 190 -0.89 18.50 3.19
CA ALA A 190 -0.15 18.31 1.94
C ALA A 190 1.07 19.24 1.84
N GLU A 191 0.94 20.51 2.25
CA GLU A 191 2.07 21.43 2.32
C GLU A 191 3.15 20.93 3.28
N LYS A 192 2.75 20.38 4.43
CA LYS A 192 3.69 19.75 5.37
C LYS A 192 4.36 18.50 4.79
N VAL A 193 3.64 17.70 4.04
CA VAL A 193 4.22 16.54 3.35
C VAL A 193 5.27 16.98 2.32
N ALA A 194 5.01 18.05 1.57
CA ALA A 194 5.98 18.63 0.65
C ALA A 194 7.23 19.12 1.39
N GLU A 195 7.05 19.88 2.49
CA GLU A 195 8.15 20.36 3.34
C GLU A 195 8.99 19.21 3.91
N TRP A 196 8.36 18.22 4.54
CA TRP A 196 9.06 17.05 5.06
C TRP A 196 9.77 16.25 3.95
N GLY A 197 9.20 16.25 2.75
CA GLY A 197 9.75 15.57 1.59
C GLY A 197 11.07 16.15 1.11
N GLU A 198 11.29 17.44 1.26
CA GLU A 198 12.54 18.12 0.88
C GLU A 198 13.74 17.62 1.71
N GLU A 199 13.51 17.18 2.95
CA GLU A 199 14.56 16.68 3.84
C GLU A 199 15.12 15.29 3.41
N VAL A 200 14.34 14.54 2.59
CA VAL A 200 14.64 13.13 2.25
C VAL A 200 14.32 12.83 0.77
N MET A 201 15.11 13.40 -0.12
CA MET A 201 14.98 13.24 -1.56
C MET A 201 15.72 12.01 -2.09
N GLY A 202 15.10 11.33 -3.07
CA GLY A 202 15.75 10.41 -4.00
C GLY A 202 16.32 11.17 -5.22
N GLU A 203 16.37 10.53 -6.39
CA GLU A 203 16.83 11.19 -7.63
C GLU A 203 15.84 12.26 -8.07
N ASP A 204 14.59 11.88 -8.37
CA ASP A 204 13.55 12.78 -8.88
C ASP A 204 12.43 13.00 -7.85
N TYR A 205 12.19 12.01 -6.99
CA TYR A 205 11.09 11.98 -6.04
C TYR A 205 11.55 11.82 -4.60
N SER A 206 10.74 12.32 -3.67
CA SER A 206 10.96 12.17 -2.24
C SER A 206 10.66 10.75 -1.74
N TYR A 207 11.35 10.35 -0.65
CA TYR A 207 11.00 9.18 0.15
C TYR A 207 9.72 9.38 0.96
N VAL A 208 9.23 10.61 1.05
CA VAL A 208 7.96 10.96 1.69
C VAL A 208 6.90 11.12 0.60
N GLY A 209 5.88 10.29 0.68
CA GLY A 209 4.70 10.36 -0.17
C GLY A 209 3.45 10.73 0.62
N ALA A 210 2.33 10.79 -0.08
CA ALA A 210 1.01 11.09 0.46
C ALA A 210 0.01 9.97 0.16
N VAL A 211 -0.93 9.72 1.05
CA VAL A 211 -2.13 8.93 0.74
C VAL A 211 -3.26 9.89 0.39
N VAL A 212 -3.78 9.79 -0.83
CA VAL A 212 -4.92 10.59 -1.31
C VAL A 212 -5.91 9.68 -2.02
N GLY A 213 -7.13 9.58 -1.48
CA GLY A 213 -8.17 8.72 -2.03
C GLY A 213 -8.66 9.14 -3.42
N ALA A 214 -9.07 8.18 -4.23
CA ALA A 214 -9.52 8.37 -5.62
C ALA A 214 -10.88 9.08 -5.78
N THR A 215 -11.53 9.49 -4.67
CA THR A 215 -12.95 9.90 -4.66
C THR A 215 -13.22 11.21 -5.42
N TYR A 216 -12.20 12.10 -5.52
CA TYR A 216 -12.37 13.45 -6.10
C TYR A 216 -11.19 13.80 -7.02
N PRO A 217 -11.33 13.65 -8.36
CA PRO A 217 -10.27 13.93 -9.33
C PRO A 217 -9.70 15.36 -9.28
N GLU A 218 -10.58 16.35 -9.10
CA GLU A 218 -10.17 17.78 -9.05
C GLU A 218 -9.25 18.06 -7.85
N MET A 219 -9.50 17.39 -6.73
CA MET A 219 -8.65 17.44 -5.54
C MET A 219 -7.28 16.82 -5.80
N GLY A 220 -7.24 15.74 -6.59
CA GLY A 220 -5.98 15.12 -7.03
C GLY A 220 -5.07 16.12 -7.76
N ALA A 221 -5.63 16.89 -8.70
CA ALA A 221 -4.89 17.92 -9.45
C ALA A 221 -4.37 19.04 -8.54
N ALA A 222 -5.18 19.51 -7.57
CA ALA A 222 -4.78 20.55 -6.62
C ALA A 222 -3.63 20.05 -5.72
N LEU A 223 -3.78 18.85 -5.16
CA LEU A 223 -2.77 18.23 -4.29
C LEU A 223 -1.48 17.88 -5.05
N ARG A 224 -1.59 17.46 -6.33
CA ARG A 224 -0.41 17.24 -7.18
C ARG A 224 0.43 18.51 -7.34
N LYS A 225 -0.20 19.69 -7.48
CA LYS A 225 0.50 20.98 -7.55
C LYS A 225 1.22 21.32 -6.26
N ILE A 226 0.62 21.02 -5.11
CA ILE A 226 1.23 21.25 -3.79
C ILE A 226 2.42 20.32 -3.56
N MET A 227 2.31 19.06 -4.03
CA MET A 227 3.29 17.99 -3.78
C MET A 227 3.94 17.48 -5.08
N PRO A 228 4.65 18.30 -5.87
CA PRO A 228 5.12 17.91 -7.22
C PRO A 228 6.15 16.78 -7.20
N LYS A 229 6.90 16.62 -6.11
CA LYS A 229 7.97 15.62 -5.96
C LYS A 229 7.62 14.47 -5.00
N ASN A 230 6.40 14.44 -4.45
CA ASN A 230 5.97 13.39 -3.55
C ASN A 230 5.11 12.38 -4.31
N TYR A 231 5.38 11.10 -4.13
CA TYR A 231 4.52 10.07 -4.69
C TYR A 231 3.17 10.07 -3.99
N ILE A 232 2.09 9.91 -4.75
CA ILE A 232 0.74 9.79 -4.19
C ILE A 232 0.33 8.30 -4.28
N LEU A 233 0.07 7.71 -3.14
CA LEU A 233 -0.61 6.42 -3.03
C LEU A 233 -2.11 6.68 -3.10
N VAL A 234 -2.76 6.16 -4.14
CA VAL A 234 -4.17 6.42 -4.45
C VAL A 234 -5.01 5.16 -4.19
N PRO A 235 -5.60 5.00 -2.99
CA PRO A 235 -6.55 3.92 -2.73
C PRO A 235 -7.93 4.23 -3.32
N GLY A 236 -8.70 3.16 -3.63
CA GLY A 236 -10.11 3.27 -4.00
C GLY A 236 -10.43 2.98 -5.47
N TYR A 237 -9.46 2.55 -6.28
CA TYR A 237 -9.70 2.13 -7.66
C TYR A 237 -10.71 0.95 -7.71
N GLY A 238 -11.68 1.05 -8.60
CA GLY A 238 -12.73 0.07 -8.84
C GLY A 238 -13.76 -0.05 -7.71
N ALA A 239 -13.33 -0.37 -6.50
CA ALA A 239 -14.22 -0.64 -5.36
C ALA A 239 -14.98 0.60 -4.85
N GLN A 240 -14.46 1.81 -5.09
CA GLN A 240 -15.09 3.10 -4.75
C GLN A 240 -15.50 3.89 -6.01
N GLY A 241 -15.54 3.23 -7.18
CA GLY A 241 -16.00 3.82 -8.43
C GLY A 241 -14.91 4.57 -9.24
N GLY A 242 -13.69 4.67 -8.74
CA GLY A 242 -12.59 5.31 -9.48
C GLY A 242 -12.20 4.52 -10.73
N LYS A 243 -12.16 5.19 -11.89
CA LYS A 243 -11.69 4.66 -13.17
C LYS A 243 -10.36 5.31 -13.53
N GLY A 244 -9.60 4.70 -14.43
CA GLY A 244 -8.30 5.23 -14.85
C GLY A 244 -8.32 6.72 -15.22
N LYS A 245 -9.30 7.16 -16.01
CA LYS A 245 -9.46 8.58 -16.41
C LYS A 245 -9.61 9.57 -15.23
N ASP A 246 -10.21 9.11 -14.13
CA ASP A 246 -10.45 9.93 -12.95
C ASP A 246 -9.16 10.08 -12.12
N LEU A 247 -8.16 9.21 -12.38
CA LEU A 247 -6.89 9.17 -11.68
C LEU A 247 -5.77 9.93 -12.40
N ALA A 248 -5.92 10.23 -13.68
CA ALA A 248 -4.92 10.98 -14.44
C ALA A 248 -4.44 12.28 -13.73
N PRO A 249 -5.31 13.07 -13.06
CA PRO A 249 -4.89 14.29 -12.35
C PRO A 249 -3.93 14.07 -11.17
N PHE A 250 -3.80 12.84 -10.66
CA PHE A 250 -2.87 12.52 -9.57
C PHE A 250 -1.43 12.34 -10.05
N PHE A 251 -1.22 12.15 -11.34
CA PHE A 251 0.08 11.92 -11.96
C PHE A 251 0.71 13.21 -12.46
N ASN A 252 2.03 13.19 -12.61
CA ASN A 252 2.77 14.20 -13.35
C ASN A 252 2.63 13.96 -14.88
N GLU A 253 3.06 14.94 -15.68
CA GLU A 253 2.97 14.86 -17.15
C GLU A 253 3.74 13.69 -17.77
N ASP A 254 4.76 13.20 -17.06
CA ASP A 254 5.58 12.03 -17.45
C ASP A 254 4.92 10.68 -17.12
N GLY A 255 3.70 10.67 -16.56
CA GLY A 255 2.98 9.47 -16.14
C GLY A 255 3.47 8.86 -14.82
N LEU A 256 4.31 9.59 -14.06
CA LEU A 256 4.83 9.18 -12.75
C LEU A 256 4.21 10.01 -11.62
N GLY A 257 4.71 9.84 -10.41
CA GLY A 257 4.27 10.62 -9.24
C GLY A 257 3.09 10.02 -8.49
N ALA A 258 2.43 8.99 -9.01
CA ALA A 258 1.39 8.27 -8.29
C ALA A 258 1.49 6.76 -8.48
N ILE A 259 0.92 6.02 -7.52
CA ILE A 259 0.72 4.58 -7.58
C ILE A 259 -0.69 4.25 -7.10
N VAL A 260 -1.43 3.46 -7.86
CA VAL A 260 -2.85 3.21 -7.67
C VAL A 260 -3.06 1.87 -6.97
N ASN A 261 -3.75 1.90 -5.82
CA ASN A 261 -4.07 0.69 -5.07
C ASN A 261 -5.46 0.14 -5.42
N SER A 262 -5.49 -1.15 -5.75
CA SER A 262 -6.69 -1.94 -5.77
C SER A 262 -6.52 -3.17 -4.86
N SER A 263 -7.46 -3.38 -3.94
CA SER A 263 -7.49 -4.54 -3.04
C SER A 263 -8.58 -5.51 -3.48
N ARG A 264 -9.81 -5.35 -3.02
CA ARG A 264 -10.94 -6.25 -3.32
C ARG A 264 -11.26 -6.40 -4.81
N GLY A 265 -10.88 -5.41 -5.64
CA GLY A 265 -11.03 -5.48 -7.09
C GLY A 265 -10.14 -6.57 -7.71
N ILE A 266 -9.01 -6.86 -7.06
CA ILE A 266 -8.02 -7.84 -7.51
C ILE A 266 -8.14 -9.13 -6.71
N ILE A 267 -8.00 -9.07 -5.37
CA ILE A 267 -7.93 -10.31 -4.56
C ILE A 267 -9.26 -11.08 -4.51
N CYS A 268 -10.40 -10.40 -4.72
CA CYS A 268 -11.73 -11.03 -4.78
C CYS A 268 -12.28 -11.05 -6.21
N ALA A 269 -11.45 -10.93 -7.24
CA ALA A 269 -11.90 -10.90 -8.64
C ALA A 269 -12.73 -12.14 -8.96
N TYR A 270 -12.30 -13.33 -8.56
CA TYR A 270 -13.00 -14.59 -8.81
C TYR A 270 -14.45 -14.63 -8.27
N GLN A 271 -14.82 -13.74 -7.35
CA GLN A 271 -16.17 -13.63 -6.78
C GLN A 271 -17.05 -12.58 -7.49
N LYS A 272 -16.50 -11.85 -8.46
CA LYS A 272 -17.14 -10.66 -9.06
C LYS A 272 -17.23 -10.76 -10.57
N ASP A 273 -18.28 -10.15 -11.13
CA ASP A 273 -18.38 -9.95 -12.57
C ASP A 273 -17.28 -8.98 -13.06
N PRO A 274 -16.71 -9.21 -14.24
CA PRO A 274 -17.01 -10.32 -15.17
C PRO A 274 -16.20 -11.61 -14.91
N TYR A 275 -15.35 -11.63 -13.87
CA TYR A 275 -14.37 -12.71 -13.66
C TYR A 275 -15.00 -14.00 -13.14
N LYS A 276 -16.04 -13.92 -12.29
CA LYS A 276 -16.72 -15.09 -11.72
C LYS A 276 -17.34 -16.01 -12.77
N GLU A 277 -17.62 -15.48 -13.98
CA GLU A 277 -18.13 -16.28 -15.09
C GLU A 277 -17.03 -17.07 -15.81
N LYS A 278 -15.76 -16.66 -15.63
CA LYS A 278 -14.61 -17.23 -16.34
C LYS A 278 -13.69 -18.06 -15.44
N PHE A 279 -13.68 -17.78 -14.16
CA PHE A 279 -12.78 -18.37 -13.18
C PHE A 279 -13.55 -18.98 -12.03
N SER A 280 -13.25 -20.25 -11.73
CA SER A 280 -13.75 -20.93 -10.54
C SER A 280 -13.00 -20.44 -9.29
N PRO A 281 -13.48 -20.75 -8.06
CA PRO A 281 -12.73 -20.45 -6.84
C PRO A 281 -11.33 -21.10 -6.76
N VAL A 282 -11.07 -22.17 -7.51
CA VAL A 282 -9.73 -22.76 -7.58
C VAL A 282 -8.79 -21.89 -8.41
N ASP A 283 -9.32 -21.18 -9.40
CA ASP A 283 -8.58 -20.32 -10.31
C ASP A 283 -8.50 -18.85 -9.80
N TYR A 284 -8.68 -18.62 -8.50
CA TYR A 284 -8.70 -17.28 -7.89
C TYR A 284 -7.48 -16.43 -8.22
N ALA A 285 -6.31 -17.06 -8.32
CA ALA A 285 -5.05 -16.42 -8.63
C ALA A 285 -5.01 -15.93 -10.10
N ASP A 286 -5.53 -16.73 -11.03
CA ASP A 286 -5.65 -16.34 -12.44
C ASP A 286 -6.68 -15.23 -12.63
N ALA A 287 -7.78 -15.24 -11.87
CA ALA A 287 -8.75 -14.15 -11.83
C ALA A 287 -8.09 -12.84 -11.34
N SER A 288 -7.25 -12.92 -10.29
CA SER A 288 -6.48 -11.77 -9.79
C SER A 288 -5.49 -11.25 -10.83
N ARG A 289 -4.80 -12.13 -11.55
CA ARG A 289 -3.92 -11.77 -12.65
C ARG A 289 -4.68 -11.03 -13.77
N GLN A 290 -5.83 -11.57 -14.19
CA GLN A 290 -6.64 -10.92 -15.22
C GLN A 290 -7.12 -9.53 -14.78
N ALA A 291 -7.55 -9.39 -13.51
CA ALA A 291 -7.96 -8.10 -12.97
C ALA A 291 -6.81 -7.06 -12.94
N VAL A 292 -5.57 -7.49 -12.71
CA VAL A 292 -4.39 -6.61 -12.82
C VAL A 292 -4.14 -6.20 -14.25
N LEU A 293 -4.27 -7.11 -15.23
CA LEU A 293 -4.09 -6.81 -16.66
C LEU A 293 -5.15 -5.81 -17.15
N ASP A 294 -6.40 -5.99 -16.77
CA ASP A 294 -7.49 -5.08 -17.11
C ASP A 294 -7.29 -3.70 -16.48
N MET A 295 -6.85 -3.64 -15.23
CA MET A 295 -6.49 -2.38 -14.56
C MET A 295 -5.32 -1.67 -15.24
N LYS A 296 -4.31 -2.42 -15.68
CA LYS A 296 -3.16 -1.89 -16.40
C LYS A 296 -3.59 -1.25 -17.72
N GLU A 297 -4.47 -1.90 -18.46
CA GLU A 297 -5.02 -1.38 -19.71
C GLU A 297 -5.87 -0.12 -19.48
N ASP A 298 -6.75 -0.11 -18.47
CA ASP A 298 -7.57 1.05 -18.11
C ASP A 298 -6.72 2.27 -17.74
N LEU A 299 -5.69 2.07 -16.91
CA LEU A 299 -4.76 3.15 -16.55
C LEU A 299 -3.96 3.65 -17.76
N LYS A 300 -3.48 2.76 -18.62
CA LYS A 300 -2.76 3.13 -19.83
C LYS A 300 -3.62 3.99 -20.77
N ASN A 301 -4.87 3.59 -20.97
CA ASN A 301 -5.81 4.33 -21.80
C ASN A 301 -6.14 5.72 -21.24
N ALA A 302 -6.05 5.90 -19.92
CA ALA A 302 -6.27 7.18 -19.25
C ALA A 302 -5.16 8.22 -19.53
N PHE A 303 -3.95 7.77 -19.88
CA PHE A 303 -2.79 8.64 -20.17
C PHE A 303 -2.59 8.90 -21.66
N VAL A 304 -3.31 8.22 -22.54
CA VAL A 304 -3.28 8.51 -23.97
C VAL A 304 -4.11 9.78 -24.21
N LYS A 305 -3.42 10.87 -24.58
CA LYS A 305 -4.03 12.13 -25.01
C LYS A 305 -4.46 12.05 -26.47
#